data_5a390186e24db7a42d2a1d41d591a0d7
#
_entry.id   5a390186e24db7a42d2a1d41d591a0d7
#
_cell.length_a   1.000
_cell.length_b   1.000
_cell.length_c   1.000
_cell.angle_alpha   90.00
_cell.angle_beta   90.00
_cell.angle_gamma   90.00
#
_symmetry.space_group_name_H-M   'P 1'
#
loop_
_entity.id
_entity.type
_entity.pdbx_description
1 polymer ?
#
loop_
_entity_poly.entity_id
_entity_poly.type
_entity_poly.pdbx_seq_one_letter_code
_entity_poly.pdbx_strand_id
1 'polypeptide(L)'
;EAALLLAESGDRLVTFGIPPTRPETGYGYLERGAPLGPGRAFAVAAFREKPDLATAGRYVAGGNHFWNSGMFCWRPRVVLAALDRHRPALAQGVRSLAKAAKAFVAGHPAVSGDALEEIFPGLESVSIDYAVMEKATNAAMIEAAFEWDDLGSWTAWARRQARDPRGNAASGRAVTIDSDDCVVL
;
A
#
# COMPACT_ATOMS: atom_id res chain seq x y z
N GLU A 1 -15.74 0.21 -6.65
CA GLU A 1 -17.06 0.58 -6.15
C GLU A 1 -17.23 0.21 -4.67
N ALA A 2 -17.05 -1.08 -4.26
CA ALA A 2 -17.23 -1.53 -2.87
C ALA A 2 -16.37 -0.74 -1.85
N ALA A 3 -15.13 -0.41 -2.19
CA ALA A 3 -14.24 0.36 -1.33
C ALA A 3 -14.74 1.80 -1.11
N LEU A 4 -15.29 2.42 -2.14
CA LEU A 4 -15.89 3.75 -2.05
C LEU A 4 -17.11 3.73 -1.12
N LEU A 5 -18.02 2.79 -1.33
CA LEU A 5 -19.20 2.62 -0.49
C LEU A 5 -18.82 2.38 0.98
N LEU A 6 -17.81 1.54 1.23
CA LEU A 6 -17.33 1.27 2.59
C LEU A 6 -16.67 2.50 3.23
N ALA A 7 -15.89 3.29 2.48
CA ALA A 7 -15.31 4.54 2.94
C ALA A 7 -16.37 5.64 3.15
N GLU A 8 -17.45 5.61 2.38
CA GLU A 8 -18.59 6.54 2.51
C GLU A 8 -19.52 6.20 3.65
N SER A 9 -19.71 4.93 3.97
CA SER A 9 -20.63 4.46 5.02
C SER A 9 -20.14 4.75 6.45
N GLY A 10 -18.87 5.18 6.63
CA GLY A 10 -18.29 5.47 7.93
C GLY A 10 -16.92 6.13 7.85
N ASP A 11 -16.33 6.43 9.00
CA ASP A 11 -14.99 7.02 9.09
C ASP A 11 -13.92 5.91 9.04
N ARG A 12 -13.81 5.21 7.90
CA ARG A 12 -12.93 4.06 7.72
C ARG A 12 -11.73 4.38 6.83
N LEU A 13 -10.60 3.77 7.17
CA LEU A 13 -9.40 3.70 6.35
C LEU A 13 -9.44 2.36 5.60
N VAL A 14 -9.87 2.38 4.35
CA VAL A 14 -10.09 1.16 3.56
C VAL A 14 -8.86 0.84 2.73
N THR A 15 -8.44 -0.42 2.72
CA THR A 15 -7.42 -0.99 1.84
C THR A 15 -7.91 -2.29 1.19
N PHE A 16 -7.10 -2.87 0.29
CA PHE A 16 -7.38 -4.17 -0.31
C PHE A 16 -6.43 -5.22 0.26
N GLY A 17 -7.02 -6.30 0.76
CA GLY A 17 -6.29 -7.47 1.24
C GLY A 17 -6.15 -8.50 0.14
N ILE A 18 -4.92 -8.86 -0.21
CA ILE A 18 -4.60 -9.84 -1.23
C ILE A 18 -4.34 -11.18 -0.55
N PRO A 19 -5.02 -12.28 -0.93
CA PRO A 19 -4.71 -13.60 -0.41
C PRO A 19 -3.23 -13.96 -0.65
N PRO A 20 -2.44 -14.26 0.39
CA PRO A 20 -1.03 -14.50 0.23
C PRO A 20 -0.78 -15.88 -0.37
N THR A 21 0.13 -15.97 -1.34
CA THR A 21 0.54 -17.23 -1.97
C THR A 21 1.91 -17.72 -1.51
N ARG A 22 2.65 -16.89 -0.75
CA ARG A 22 3.99 -17.16 -0.23
C ARG A 22 4.29 -16.27 0.98
N PRO A 23 5.29 -16.60 1.81
CA PRO A 23 5.73 -15.74 2.90
C PRO A 23 6.62 -14.59 2.37
N GLU A 24 5.98 -13.49 1.96
CA GLU A 24 6.67 -12.30 1.45
C GLU A 24 7.01 -11.35 2.59
N THR A 25 8.28 -10.98 2.72
CA THR A 25 8.76 -10.07 3.78
C THR A 25 8.81 -8.61 3.36
N GLY A 26 8.63 -8.33 2.07
CA GLY A 26 8.58 -6.98 1.53
C GLY A 26 7.22 -6.29 1.66
N TYR A 27 6.17 -7.05 2.04
CA TYR A 27 4.80 -6.54 2.11
C TYR A 27 4.28 -6.39 3.54
N GLY A 28 3.30 -5.51 3.70
CA GLY A 28 2.48 -5.45 4.90
C GLY A 28 1.44 -6.59 4.93
N TYR A 29 1.05 -7.00 6.13
CA TYR A 29 0.02 -8.01 6.36
C TYR A 29 -1.14 -7.44 7.16
N LEU A 30 -2.34 -7.80 6.74
CA LEU A 30 -3.62 -7.45 7.36
C LEU A 30 -4.21 -8.69 8.01
N GLU A 31 -4.45 -8.67 9.30
CA GLU A 31 -5.24 -9.72 9.95
C GLU A 31 -6.73 -9.43 9.76
N ARG A 32 -7.46 -10.41 9.23
CA ARG A 32 -8.90 -10.31 9.00
C ARG A 32 -9.66 -10.35 10.33
N GLY A 33 -10.41 -9.31 10.60
CA GLY A 33 -11.32 -9.19 11.73
C GLY A 33 -12.78 -9.53 11.39
N ALA A 34 -13.70 -8.90 12.11
CA ALA A 34 -15.12 -9.11 11.92
C ALA A 34 -15.62 -8.66 10.53
N PRO A 35 -16.61 -9.36 9.95
CA PRO A 35 -17.23 -8.94 8.69
C PRO A 35 -17.95 -7.59 8.84
N LEU A 36 -17.89 -6.76 7.81
CA LEU A 36 -18.52 -5.44 7.75
C LEU A 36 -19.73 -5.45 6.79
N GLY A 37 -20.64 -6.36 6.99
CA GLY A 37 -21.81 -6.56 6.13
C GLY A 37 -21.64 -7.77 5.21
N PRO A 38 -22.56 -7.95 4.25
CA PRO A 38 -22.48 -9.01 3.27
C PRO A 38 -21.33 -8.76 2.29
N GLY A 39 -20.65 -9.85 1.86
CA GLY A 39 -19.58 -9.78 0.88
C GLY A 39 -18.17 -9.93 1.48
N ARG A 40 -17.19 -9.28 0.85
CA ARG A 40 -15.76 -9.45 1.14
C ARG A 40 -15.13 -8.29 1.93
N ALA A 41 -15.94 -7.55 2.69
CA ALA A 41 -15.49 -6.44 3.51
C ALA A 41 -15.31 -6.88 4.98
N PHE A 42 -14.16 -6.58 5.57
CA PHE A 42 -13.82 -6.96 6.94
C PHE A 42 -13.14 -5.81 7.68
N ALA A 43 -13.32 -5.75 8.98
CA ALA A 43 -12.45 -4.94 9.83
C ALA A 43 -11.02 -5.50 9.76
N VAL A 44 -10.01 -4.66 9.90
CA VAL A 44 -8.62 -5.08 10.10
C VAL A 44 -8.40 -5.22 11.60
N ALA A 45 -8.15 -6.45 12.05
CA ALA A 45 -7.88 -6.74 13.46
C ALA A 45 -6.47 -6.29 13.85
N ALA A 46 -5.50 -6.47 12.95
CA ALA A 46 -4.13 -6.00 13.10
C ALA A 46 -3.51 -5.72 11.73
N PHE A 47 -2.61 -4.75 11.68
CA PHE A 47 -1.75 -4.45 10.54
C PHE A 47 -0.29 -4.63 10.96
N ARG A 48 0.50 -5.32 10.14
CA ARG A 48 1.94 -5.50 10.39
C ARG A 48 2.72 -5.25 9.13
N GLU A 49 3.52 -4.21 9.10
CA GLU A 49 4.39 -3.88 7.98
C GLU A 49 5.66 -4.71 8.01
N LYS A 50 5.99 -5.36 6.90
CA LYS A 50 7.25 -6.08 6.62
C LYS A 50 7.71 -6.99 7.77
N PRO A 51 6.95 -8.05 8.10
CA PRO A 51 7.33 -8.99 9.15
C PRO A 51 8.58 -9.79 8.74
N ASP A 52 9.24 -10.40 9.72
CA ASP A 52 10.26 -11.40 9.43
C ASP A 52 9.70 -12.65 8.75
N LEU A 53 10.58 -13.44 8.12
CA LEU A 53 10.19 -14.62 7.33
C LEU A 53 9.41 -15.66 8.15
N ALA A 54 9.79 -15.88 9.40
CA ALA A 54 9.12 -16.85 10.27
C ALA A 54 7.69 -16.39 10.60
N THR A 55 7.50 -15.10 10.85
CA THR A 55 6.20 -14.48 11.08
C THR A 55 5.36 -14.51 9.82
N ALA A 56 5.91 -14.12 8.67
CA ALA A 56 5.24 -14.20 7.37
C ALA A 56 4.78 -15.63 7.07
N GLY A 57 5.63 -16.64 7.35
CA GLY A 57 5.28 -18.06 7.21
C GLY A 57 4.09 -18.48 8.07
N ARG A 58 4.05 -18.04 9.33
CA ARG A 58 2.89 -18.29 10.22
C ARG A 58 1.61 -17.63 9.69
N TYR A 59 1.70 -16.42 9.17
CA TYR A 59 0.56 -15.70 8.61
C TYR A 59 -0.04 -16.41 7.41
N VAL A 60 0.79 -16.88 6.49
CA VAL A 60 0.35 -17.66 5.32
C VAL A 60 -0.28 -18.98 5.76
N ALA A 61 0.37 -19.72 6.66
CA ALA A 61 -0.13 -21.00 7.14
C ALA A 61 -1.45 -20.89 7.92
N GLY A 62 -1.63 -19.77 8.64
CA GLY A 62 -2.84 -19.52 9.45
C GLY A 62 -4.08 -19.15 8.63
N GLY A 63 -3.93 -18.73 7.36
CA GLY A 63 -5.04 -18.46 6.44
C GLY A 63 -5.94 -17.28 6.81
N ASN A 64 -5.59 -16.49 7.84
CA ASN A 64 -6.37 -15.34 8.29
C ASN A 64 -5.69 -14.00 8.01
N HIS A 65 -4.55 -14.02 7.33
CA HIS A 65 -3.80 -12.82 6.98
C HIS A 65 -3.78 -12.62 5.47
N PHE A 66 -3.78 -11.36 5.07
CA PHE A 66 -3.78 -10.91 3.69
C PHE A 66 -2.62 -9.93 3.48
N TRP A 67 -2.01 -9.91 2.31
CA TRP A 67 -1.08 -8.84 1.97
C TRP A 67 -1.81 -7.51 1.85
N ASN A 68 -1.22 -6.46 2.38
CA ASN A 68 -1.66 -5.10 2.09
C ASN A 68 -1.24 -4.72 0.67
N SER A 69 -2.20 -4.38 -0.17
CA SER A 69 -1.92 -3.98 -1.56
C SER A 69 -1.28 -2.61 -1.70
N GLY A 70 -1.30 -1.78 -0.65
CA GLY A 70 -0.91 -0.36 -0.73
C GLY A 70 -1.92 0.51 -1.50
N MET A 71 -3.05 -0.04 -1.92
CA MET A 71 -4.14 0.72 -2.52
C MET A 71 -5.14 1.13 -1.44
N PHE A 72 -5.32 2.44 -1.26
CA PHE A 72 -6.16 2.98 -0.20
C PHE A 72 -7.37 3.74 -0.74
N CYS A 73 -8.48 3.65 0.00
CA CYS A 73 -9.68 4.42 -0.27
C CYS A 73 -10.21 4.99 1.04
N TRP A 74 -10.26 6.31 1.16
CA TRP A 74 -10.75 7.02 2.35
C TRP A 74 -11.24 8.41 2.01
N ARG A 75 -12.04 8.97 2.91
CA ARG A 75 -12.36 10.39 2.86
C ARG A 75 -11.16 11.21 3.34
N PRO A 76 -10.81 12.34 2.71
CA PRO A 76 -9.69 13.18 3.13
C PRO A 76 -9.73 13.57 4.61
N ARG A 77 -10.91 13.87 5.14
CA ARG A 77 -11.08 14.19 6.56
C ARG A 77 -10.67 13.06 7.50
N VAL A 78 -10.86 11.79 7.08
CA VAL A 78 -10.57 10.60 7.91
C VAL A 78 -9.06 10.39 8.01
N VAL A 79 -8.34 10.44 6.91
CA VAL A 79 -6.87 10.30 6.92
C VAL A 79 -6.21 11.49 7.60
N LEU A 80 -6.73 12.70 7.43
CA LEU A 80 -6.21 13.89 8.14
C LEU A 80 -6.43 13.77 9.66
N ALA A 81 -7.60 13.30 10.11
CA ALA A 81 -7.86 13.07 11.52
C ALA A 81 -6.97 11.95 12.10
N ALA A 82 -6.66 10.92 11.31
CA ALA A 82 -5.72 9.87 11.70
C ALA A 82 -4.28 10.41 11.82
N LEU A 83 -3.84 11.26 10.89
CA LEU A 83 -2.56 11.95 10.97
C LEU A 83 -2.48 12.87 12.20
N ASP A 84 -3.55 13.64 12.50
CA ASP A 84 -3.60 14.47 13.71
C ASP A 84 -3.40 13.64 14.99
N ARG A 85 -4.02 12.47 15.03
CA ARG A 85 -3.94 11.58 16.19
C ARG A 85 -2.56 10.93 16.34
N HIS A 86 -1.98 10.45 15.25
CA HIS A 86 -0.81 9.57 15.28
C HIS A 86 0.50 10.26 14.93
N ARG A 87 0.43 11.37 14.19
CA ARG A 87 1.58 12.17 13.70
C ARG A 87 1.25 13.66 13.64
N PRO A 88 1.01 14.32 14.79
CA PRO A 88 0.52 15.72 14.82
C PRO A 88 1.47 16.70 14.14
N ALA A 89 2.78 16.52 14.27
CA ALA A 89 3.77 17.40 13.60
C ALA A 89 3.71 17.26 12.08
N LEU A 90 3.60 16.02 11.56
CA LEU A 90 3.42 15.77 10.13
C LEU A 90 2.10 16.37 9.62
N ALA A 91 1.01 16.18 10.36
CA ALA A 91 -0.29 16.75 10.03
C ALA A 91 -0.25 18.30 9.94
N GLN A 92 0.46 18.96 10.86
CA GLN A 92 0.67 20.41 10.83
C GLN A 92 1.46 20.84 9.58
N GLY A 93 2.54 20.14 9.25
CA GLY A 93 3.34 20.43 8.07
C GLY A 93 2.55 20.25 6.77
N VAL A 94 1.76 19.17 6.66
CA VAL A 94 0.84 18.95 5.51
C VAL A 94 -0.17 20.10 5.38
N ARG A 95 -0.72 20.61 6.48
CA ARG A 95 -1.62 21.78 6.45
C ARG A 95 -0.92 23.06 6.02
N SER A 96 0.33 23.24 6.43
CA SER A 96 1.14 24.40 6.00
C SER A 96 1.39 24.36 4.49
N LEU A 97 1.74 23.19 3.94
CA LEU A 97 1.84 22.99 2.49
C LEU A 97 0.51 23.24 1.79
N ALA A 98 -0.61 22.75 2.33
CA ALA A 98 -1.93 22.95 1.75
C ALA A 98 -2.36 24.43 1.73
N LYS A 99 -1.97 25.21 2.74
CA LYS A 99 -2.20 26.67 2.77
C LYS A 99 -1.38 27.39 1.71
N ALA A 100 -0.09 27.03 1.57
CA ALA A 100 0.78 27.57 0.54
C ALA A 100 0.26 27.24 -0.88
N ALA A 101 -0.24 26.01 -1.08
CA ALA A 101 -0.85 25.58 -2.33
C ALA A 101 -2.15 26.36 -2.65
N LYS A 102 -2.99 26.68 -1.66
CA LYS A 102 -4.22 27.48 -1.87
C LYS A 102 -3.96 28.90 -2.37
N ALA A 103 -2.85 29.49 -1.98
CA ALA A 103 -2.43 30.79 -2.51
C ALA A 103 -2.06 30.72 -4.01
N PHE A 104 -1.83 29.53 -4.54
CA PHE A 104 -1.42 29.30 -5.92
C PHE A 104 -2.54 28.81 -6.83
N VAL A 105 -3.69 28.35 -6.29
CA VAL A 105 -4.79 27.68 -7.02
C VAL A 105 -5.71 28.66 -7.79
N ALA A 106 -5.40 29.91 -7.92
CA ALA A 106 -6.13 30.79 -8.84
C ALA A 106 -5.80 30.52 -10.34
N GLY A 107 -5.52 29.27 -10.71
CA GLY A 107 -5.39 28.90 -12.13
C GLY A 107 -4.43 27.77 -12.51
N HIS A 108 -3.53 27.32 -11.65
CA HIS A 108 -2.64 26.18 -11.93
C HIS A 108 -2.28 25.35 -10.69
N PRO A 109 -2.17 23.99 -10.82
CA PRO A 109 -1.83 23.10 -9.71
C PRO A 109 -0.30 23.00 -9.57
N ALA A 110 0.35 23.98 -8.99
CA ALA A 110 1.72 23.82 -8.56
C ALA A 110 1.88 24.51 -7.21
N VAL A 111 2.24 23.77 -6.18
CA VAL A 111 2.87 24.32 -4.99
C VAL A 111 4.06 25.13 -5.48
N SER A 112 4.20 26.41 -5.10
CA SER A 112 5.38 27.17 -5.48
C SER A 112 6.63 26.40 -5.03
N GLY A 113 7.66 26.31 -5.87
CA GLY A 113 8.92 25.62 -5.53
C GLY A 113 9.42 26.06 -4.17
N ASP A 114 9.36 27.35 -3.89
CA ASP A 114 9.83 27.97 -2.65
C ASP A 114 9.14 27.40 -1.39
N ALA A 115 7.81 27.27 -1.38
CA ALA A 115 7.09 26.73 -0.22
C ALA A 115 7.32 25.22 -0.04
N LEU A 116 7.53 24.49 -1.13
CA LEU A 116 7.88 23.07 -1.09
C LEU A 116 9.31 22.90 -0.54
N GLU A 117 10.26 23.67 -1.03
CA GLU A 117 11.67 23.63 -0.60
C GLU A 117 11.84 24.08 0.86
N GLU A 118 11.03 25.01 1.34
CA GLU A 118 11.09 25.49 2.72
C GLU A 118 10.46 24.51 3.72
N ILE A 119 9.29 23.93 3.39
CA ILE A 119 8.48 23.16 4.35
C ILE A 119 8.77 21.66 4.25
N PHE A 120 8.87 21.12 3.04
CA PHE A 120 8.92 19.66 2.82
C PHE A 120 10.15 18.97 3.45
N PRO A 121 11.37 19.54 3.44
CA PRO A 121 12.53 18.93 4.07
C PRO A 121 12.42 18.76 5.58
N GLY A 122 11.58 19.57 6.23
CA GLY A 122 11.33 19.49 7.67
C GLY A 122 10.28 18.45 8.07
N LEU A 123 9.64 17.78 7.10
CA LEU A 123 8.65 16.75 7.39
C LEU A 123 9.29 15.41 7.70
N GLU A 124 8.70 14.67 8.64
CA GLU A 124 9.11 13.28 8.92
C GLU A 124 8.92 12.41 7.67
N SER A 125 9.99 11.72 7.23
CA SER A 125 9.93 10.73 6.16
C SER A 125 9.41 9.41 6.72
N VAL A 126 8.14 9.14 6.57
CA VAL A 126 7.47 7.93 7.07
C VAL A 126 6.38 7.49 6.11
N SER A 127 6.25 6.17 5.87
CA SER A 127 5.14 5.67 5.06
C SER A 127 3.81 5.80 5.81
N ILE A 128 2.70 5.87 5.07
CA ILE A 128 1.35 5.90 5.63
C ILE A 128 1.06 4.64 6.45
N ASP A 129 1.69 3.52 6.10
CA ASP A 129 1.54 2.25 6.79
C ASP A 129 2.03 2.36 8.23
N TYR A 130 3.25 2.84 8.45
CA TYR A 130 3.81 3.08 9.79
C TYR A 130 3.22 4.30 10.48
N ALA A 131 2.90 5.35 9.72
CA ALA A 131 2.37 6.58 10.30
C ALA A 131 0.97 6.37 10.88
N VAL A 132 0.11 5.65 10.16
CA VAL A 132 -1.32 5.56 10.42
C VAL A 132 -1.80 4.11 10.51
N MET A 133 -1.58 3.28 9.47
CA MET A 133 -2.29 2.01 9.33
C MET A 133 -2.02 1.00 10.44
N GLU A 134 -0.79 0.88 10.92
CA GLU A 134 -0.44 0.01 12.07
C GLU A 134 -1.11 0.43 13.39
N LYS A 135 -1.58 1.67 13.49
CA LYS A 135 -2.16 2.24 14.72
C LYS A 135 -3.65 2.48 14.62
N ALA A 136 -4.19 2.40 13.41
CA ALA A 136 -5.57 2.71 13.14
C ALA A 136 -6.51 1.63 13.71
N THR A 137 -7.50 2.04 14.49
CA THR A 137 -8.55 1.15 15.02
C THR A 137 -9.79 1.09 14.12
N ASN A 138 -9.81 1.92 13.07
CA ASN A 138 -10.90 2.02 12.10
C ASN A 138 -10.49 1.56 10.69
N ALA A 139 -9.40 0.81 10.59
CA ALA A 139 -8.98 0.21 9.33
C ALA A 139 -9.96 -0.89 8.90
N ALA A 140 -10.22 -0.94 7.60
CA ALA A 140 -11.04 -1.97 6.99
C ALA A 140 -10.36 -2.48 5.73
N MET A 141 -10.58 -3.75 5.39
CA MET A 141 -10.09 -4.32 4.15
C MET A 141 -11.23 -4.87 3.31
N ILE A 142 -11.04 -4.84 1.99
CA ILE A 142 -11.81 -5.64 1.05
C ILE A 142 -10.90 -6.73 0.52
N GLU A 143 -11.29 -7.98 0.70
CA GLU A 143 -10.60 -9.12 0.12
C GLU A 143 -10.67 -9.03 -1.40
N ALA A 144 -9.52 -8.96 -2.05
CA ALA A 144 -9.40 -8.81 -3.50
C ALA A 144 -9.91 -10.05 -4.24
N ALA A 145 -10.65 -9.80 -5.32
CA ALA A 145 -11.11 -10.82 -6.26
C ALA A 145 -10.31 -10.76 -7.58
N PHE A 146 -9.12 -10.19 -7.55
CA PHE A 146 -8.25 -10.01 -8.70
C PHE A 146 -6.81 -10.41 -8.34
N GLU A 147 -6.03 -10.75 -9.34
CA GLU A 147 -4.60 -10.97 -9.17
C GLU A 147 -3.86 -9.65 -8.96
N TRP A 148 -2.89 -9.68 -8.05
CA TRP A 148 -2.07 -8.51 -7.74
C TRP A 148 -0.60 -8.91 -7.50
N ASP A 149 0.31 -8.08 -7.95
CA ASP A 149 1.74 -8.13 -7.61
C ASP A 149 2.24 -6.67 -7.63
N ASP A 150 3.10 -6.29 -6.69
CA ASP A 150 3.61 -4.93 -6.59
C ASP A 150 4.63 -4.57 -7.69
N LEU A 151 5.16 -5.58 -8.38
CA LEU A 151 6.20 -5.46 -9.41
C LEU A 151 7.42 -4.63 -8.97
N GLY A 152 7.65 -4.52 -7.68
CA GLY A 152 8.71 -3.71 -7.07
C GLY A 152 10.14 -4.26 -7.24
N SER A 153 10.31 -5.39 -7.93
CA SER A 153 11.62 -6.00 -8.18
C SER A 153 11.67 -6.70 -9.54
N TRP A 154 12.88 -6.89 -10.08
CA TRP A 154 13.10 -7.66 -11.31
C TRP A 154 12.60 -9.11 -11.18
N THR A 155 12.72 -9.69 -10.00
CA THR A 155 12.18 -11.02 -9.72
C THR A 155 10.65 -11.05 -9.78
N ALA A 156 9.98 -10.01 -9.28
CA ALA A 156 8.54 -9.85 -9.37
C ALA A 156 8.10 -9.70 -10.84
N TRP A 157 8.81 -8.86 -11.60
CA TRP A 157 8.58 -8.70 -13.02
C TRP A 157 8.76 -10.02 -13.78
N ALA A 158 9.86 -10.76 -13.53
CA ALA A 158 10.17 -12.03 -14.18
C ALA A 158 9.12 -13.12 -13.91
N ARG A 159 8.47 -13.10 -12.73
CA ARG A 159 7.35 -14.02 -12.43
C ARG A 159 6.15 -13.87 -13.36
N ARG A 160 5.98 -12.68 -13.94
CA ARG A 160 4.87 -12.34 -14.84
C ARG A 160 5.21 -12.56 -16.31
N GLN A 161 6.46 -12.87 -16.64
CA GLN A 161 6.89 -13.11 -18.00
C GLN A 161 6.82 -14.61 -18.38
N ALA A 162 6.62 -14.87 -19.66
CA ALA A 162 6.83 -16.21 -20.20
C ALA A 162 8.31 -16.60 -20.02
N ARG A 163 8.55 -17.84 -19.64
CA ARG A 163 9.89 -18.38 -19.49
C ARG A 163 10.21 -19.37 -20.60
N ASP A 164 11.45 -19.36 -21.05
CA ASP A 164 11.96 -20.42 -21.95
C ASP A 164 12.16 -21.75 -21.17
N PRO A 165 12.49 -22.87 -21.85
CA PRO A 165 12.70 -24.17 -21.19
C PRO A 165 13.85 -24.18 -20.16
N ARG A 166 14.74 -23.20 -20.18
CA ARG A 166 15.84 -23.02 -19.21
C ARG A 166 15.51 -22.00 -18.10
N GLY A 167 14.24 -21.57 -18.01
CA GLY A 167 13.78 -20.66 -16.98
C GLY A 167 14.08 -19.17 -17.23
N ASN A 168 14.66 -18.80 -18.37
CA ASN A 168 14.96 -17.41 -18.68
C ASN A 168 13.70 -16.62 -19.03
N ALA A 169 13.58 -15.42 -18.47
CA ALA A 169 12.53 -14.45 -18.77
C ALA A 169 13.15 -13.30 -19.57
N ALA A 170 12.70 -13.08 -20.80
CA ALA A 170 13.26 -12.05 -21.67
C ALA A 170 12.19 -11.11 -22.21
N SER A 171 12.50 -9.82 -22.33
CA SER A 171 11.70 -8.82 -23.02
C SER A 171 12.39 -8.37 -24.30
N GLY A 172 11.63 -8.28 -25.39
CA GLY A 172 12.18 -7.89 -26.70
C GLY A 172 12.91 -9.02 -27.43
N ARG A 173 13.88 -8.66 -28.27
CA ARG A 173 14.69 -9.63 -29.03
C ARG A 173 15.91 -10.01 -28.21
N ALA A 174 15.86 -11.14 -27.54
CA ALA A 174 16.97 -11.68 -26.78
C ALA A 174 17.39 -13.05 -27.32
N VAL A 175 18.68 -13.33 -27.30
CA VAL A 175 19.24 -14.65 -27.57
C VAL A 175 19.98 -15.07 -26.31
N THR A 176 19.55 -16.17 -25.70
CA THR A 176 20.18 -16.74 -24.51
C THR A 176 21.09 -17.92 -24.92
N ILE A 177 22.37 -17.85 -24.56
CA ILE A 177 23.35 -18.91 -24.83
C ILE A 177 23.92 -19.34 -23.49
N ASP A 178 23.84 -20.66 -23.19
CA ASP A 178 24.33 -21.25 -21.94
C ASP A 178 23.90 -20.49 -20.66
N SER A 179 22.65 -20.04 -20.65
CA SER A 179 22.07 -19.22 -19.58
C SER A 179 20.85 -19.91 -19.00
N ASP A 180 20.74 -19.95 -17.68
CA ASP A 180 19.61 -20.50 -16.93
C ASP A 180 19.09 -19.47 -15.93
N ASP A 181 17.76 -19.42 -15.71
CA ASP A 181 17.06 -18.56 -14.76
C ASP A 181 17.42 -17.05 -14.86
N CYS A 182 17.83 -16.59 -16.04
CA CYS A 182 18.19 -15.20 -16.28
C CYS A 182 16.97 -14.32 -16.54
N VAL A 183 17.10 -13.04 -16.17
CA VAL A 183 16.15 -11.99 -16.52
C VAL A 183 16.83 -11.02 -17.48
N VAL A 184 16.28 -10.84 -18.67
CA VAL A 184 16.83 -9.99 -19.74
C VAL A 184 15.79 -8.93 -20.12
N LEU A 185 16.22 -7.66 -20.08
CA LEU A 185 15.37 -6.48 -20.33
C LEU A 185 15.93 -5.65 -21.48
#